data_8a0b53d6b4c7b70cc1c54aa3b0c9cbc1
#
_entry.id   8a0b53d6b4c7b70cc1c54aa3b0c9cbc1
#
_cell.length_a   1.000
_cell.length_b   1.000
_cell.length_c   1.000
_cell.angle_alpha   90.00
_cell.angle_beta   90.00
_cell.angle_gamma   90.00
#
_symmetry.space_group_name_H-M   'P 1'
#
loop_
_entity.id
_entity.type
_entity.pdbx_description
1 polymer ?
#
loop_
_entity_poly.entity_id
_entity_poly.type
_entity_poly.pdbx_seq_one_letter_code
_entity_poly.pdbx_strand_id
1 'polypeptide(L)'
;MIDMAEENGLYAIISYHVIGRPGGWYESDSDTTMLPNYPAKVHYTDSDMAVAFWNKVAARYGQKKHVLFEIYNEPAGKLDSTNDDFNWAVWRPTGQLLIDTVRKHSNNIILGSGPKYSSDLSEVPSNPYIDTNLVYVAHIYPNTVTKEEDQVAGWEKRFGFLTSTYPVIISEWGFHDGGKDETTRGTAEGFAKPFLDYLDQKNLPWVAYVYHPPDDEPPMLERDWVTLNEFGLFVKKRLEMAQ
;
A
#
# COMPACT_ATOMS: atom_id res chain seq x y z
N MET A 1 4.02 9.67 -18.08
CA MET A 1 4.25 9.72 -16.62
C MET A 1 5.59 9.11 -16.22
N ILE A 2 5.91 7.86 -16.55
CA ILE A 2 7.20 7.23 -16.16
C ILE A 2 8.42 8.03 -16.64
N ASP A 3 8.43 8.44 -17.93
CA ASP A 3 9.53 9.24 -18.49
C ASP A 3 9.59 10.65 -17.86
N MET A 4 8.43 11.24 -17.55
CA MET A 4 8.38 12.53 -16.83
C MET A 4 8.93 12.42 -15.40
N ALA A 5 8.73 11.31 -14.72
CA ALA A 5 9.35 11.09 -13.40
C ALA A 5 10.88 11.07 -13.53
N GLU A 6 11.41 10.35 -14.52
CA GLU A 6 12.85 10.30 -14.81
C GLU A 6 13.44 11.68 -15.09
N GLU A 7 12.76 12.45 -15.97
CA GLU A 7 13.17 13.82 -16.34
C GLU A 7 13.20 14.79 -15.15
N ASN A 8 12.40 14.53 -14.11
CA ASN A 8 12.34 15.34 -12.90
C ASN A 8 13.11 14.72 -11.70
N GLY A 9 13.92 13.68 -11.93
CA GLY A 9 14.71 13.03 -10.88
C GLY A 9 13.87 12.30 -9.82
N LEU A 10 12.66 11.88 -10.18
CA LEU A 10 11.74 11.16 -9.28
C LEU A 10 11.77 9.66 -9.54
N TYR A 11 11.54 8.88 -8.49
CA TYR A 11 11.21 7.48 -8.62
C TYR A 11 9.73 7.32 -8.99
N ALA A 12 9.42 6.23 -9.71
CA ALA A 12 8.06 5.85 -10.06
C ALA A 12 7.77 4.46 -9.50
N ILE A 13 6.77 4.35 -8.63
CA ILE A 13 6.25 3.06 -8.17
C ILE A 13 5.11 2.66 -9.10
N ILE A 14 5.23 1.51 -9.75
CA ILE A 14 4.14 0.90 -10.50
C ILE A 14 3.53 -0.16 -9.62
N SER A 15 2.27 0.01 -9.24
CA SER A 15 1.52 -0.92 -8.40
C SER A 15 0.52 -1.71 -9.25
N TYR A 16 0.39 -3.01 -8.99
CA TYR A 16 -0.80 -3.76 -9.37
C TYR A 16 -1.89 -3.46 -8.35
N HIS A 17 -2.60 -2.34 -8.60
CA HIS A 17 -3.45 -1.69 -7.62
C HIS A 17 -4.82 -2.34 -7.51
N VAL A 18 -4.87 -3.49 -6.84
CA VAL A 18 -6.08 -4.28 -6.58
C VAL A 18 -6.16 -4.64 -5.09
N ILE A 19 -7.38 -4.84 -4.62
CA ILE A 19 -7.69 -5.29 -3.26
C ILE A 19 -8.28 -6.70 -3.35
N GLY A 20 -7.92 -7.58 -2.41
CA GLY A 20 -8.52 -8.89 -2.26
C GLY A 20 -7.55 -10.06 -2.47
N ARG A 21 -8.11 -11.26 -2.59
CA ARG A 21 -7.32 -12.48 -2.70
C ARG A 21 -7.33 -13.00 -4.16
N PRO A 22 -6.16 -13.28 -4.76
CA PRO A 22 -6.09 -13.87 -6.09
C PRO A 22 -6.82 -15.22 -6.17
N GLY A 23 -7.66 -15.38 -7.20
CA GLY A 23 -8.52 -16.56 -7.37
C GLY A 23 -9.76 -16.56 -6.47
N GLY A 24 -10.08 -15.44 -5.84
CA GLY A 24 -11.27 -15.25 -5.03
C GLY A 24 -12.06 -14.01 -5.42
N TRP A 25 -13.28 -13.96 -4.96
CA TRP A 25 -14.12 -12.79 -5.02
C TRP A 25 -13.92 -11.97 -3.75
N TYR A 26 -13.72 -10.68 -3.91
CA TYR A 26 -13.74 -9.73 -2.83
C TYR A 26 -15.05 -8.96 -2.87
N GLU A 27 -15.84 -9.02 -1.80
CA GLU A 27 -17.07 -8.24 -1.64
C GLU A 27 -16.75 -6.99 -0.83
N SER A 28 -16.94 -5.82 -1.43
CA SER A 28 -16.85 -4.53 -0.75
C SER A 28 -18.25 -3.94 -0.57
N ASP A 29 -18.62 -3.60 0.64
CA ASP A 29 -19.89 -2.95 0.93
C ASP A 29 -19.94 -1.49 0.49
N SER A 30 -18.80 -0.86 0.27
CA SER A 30 -18.67 0.56 -0.01
C SER A 30 -18.62 0.93 -1.49
N ASP A 31 -18.33 -0.01 -2.38
CA ASP A 31 -18.16 0.31 -3.80
C ASP A 31 -19.48 0.24 -4.57
N THR A 32 -20.05 1.40 -4.84
CA THR A 32 -21.27 1.57 -5.65
C THR A 32 -20.99 2.03 -7.08
N THR A 33 -19.73 2.20 -7.48
CA THR A 33 -19.32 2.78 -8.77
C THR A 33 -18.97 1.71 -9.79
N MET A 34 -19.90 0.87 -10.14
CA MET A 34 -19.57 -0.33 -10.88
C MET A 34 -19.76 -0.28 -12.38
N LEU A 35 -18.94 -1.06 -13.06
CA LEU A 35 -19.09 -1.38 -14.46
C LEU A 35 -20.52 -1.92 -14.74
N PRO A 36 -21.18 -1.50 -15.82
CA PRO A 36 -22.63 -1.72 -16.04
C PRO A 36 -23.10 -3.17 -16.05
N ASN A 37 -22.21 -4.15 -16.06
CA ASN A 37 -22.53 -5.58 -16.18
C ASN A 37 -22.00 -6.45 -15.03
N TYR A 38 -21.48 -5.86 -13.96
CA TYR A 38 -21.06 -6.58 -12.76
C TYR A 38 -21.96 -6.22 -11.59
N PRO A 39 -22.33 -7.18 -10.75
CA PRO A 39 -23.06 -6.86 -9.52
C PRO A 39 -22.18 -5.89 -8.70
N ALA A 40 -22.79 -4.80 -8.23
CA ALA A 40 -22.14 -3.90 -7.30
C ALA A 40 -21.51 -4.70 -6.15
N LYS A 41 -20.32 -4.31 -5.70
CA LYS A 41 -19.64 -4.88 -4.54
C LYS A 41 -18.75 -6.11 -4.74
N VAL A 42 -18.46 -6.52 -5.97
CA VAL A 42 -17.64 -7.71 -6.18
C VAL A 42 -16.41 -7.37 -7.02
N HIS A 43 -15.22 -7.51 -6.42
CA HIS A 43 -13.95 -7.43 -7.12
C HIS A 43 -13.45 -8.85 -7.38
N TYR A 44 -13.16 -9.17 -8.62
CA TYR A 44 -12.50 -10.41 -8.98
C TYR A 44 -11.02 -10.13 -9.18
N THR A 45 -10.19 -10.85 -8.44
CA THR A 45 -8.75 -10.83 -8.64
C THR A 45 -8.29 -12.21 -9.09
N ASP A 46 -7.42 -12.24 -10.09
CA ASP A 46 -6.88 -13.46 -10.66
C ASP A 46 -5.35 -13.41 -10.68
N SER A 47 -4.72 -14.45 -10.16
CA SER A 47 -3.26 -14.56 -10.18
C SER A 47 -2.71 -14.59 -11.61
N ASP A 48 -3.44 -15.19 -12.58
CA ASP A 48 -3.01 -15.23 -13.97
C ASP A 48 -3.06 -13.83 -14.61
N MET A 49 -4.05 -13.00 -14.25
CA MET A 49 -4.12 -11.60 -14.67
C MET A 49 -2.94 -10.80 -14.11
N ALA A 50 -2.62 -10.97 -12.83
CA ALA A 50 -1.48 -10.31 -12.19
C ALA A 50 -0.14 -10.74 -12.83
N VAL A 51 0.04 -12.03 -13.11
CA VAL A 51 1.20 -12.58 -13.83
C VAL A 51 1.29 -12.01 -15.25
N ALA A 52 0.18 -11.95 -15.98
CA ALA A 52 0.13 -11.37 -17.32
C ALA A 52 0.47 -9.86 -17.32
N PHE A 53 -0.04 -9.13 -16.34
CA PHE A 53 0.29 -7.72 -16.12
C PHE A 53 1.80 -7.54 -15.89
N TRP A 54 2.38 -8.27 -14.95
CA TRP A 54 3.79 -8.13 -14.60
C TRP A 54 4.72 -8.57 -15.74
N ASN A 55 4.39 -9.62 -16.51
CA ASN A 55 5.16 -9.97 -17.70
C ASN A 55 5.26 -8.82 -18.72
N LYS A 56 4.18 -8.06 -18.89
CA LYS A 56 4.16 -6.92 -19.82
C LYS A 56 4.85 -5.68 -19.23
N VAL A 57 4.53 -5.35 -18.00
CA VAL A 57 4.99 -4.10 -17.37
C VAL A 57 6.47 -4.17 -17.02
N ALA A 58 6.93 -5.28 -16.43
CA ALA A 58 8.33 -5.46 -16.10
C ALA A 58 9.21 -5.59 -17.36
N ALA A 59 8.73 -6.24 -18.42
CA ALA A 59 9.43 -6.26 -19.70
C ALA A 59 9.58 -4.85 -20.31
N ARG A 60 8.58 -3.99 -20.14
CA ARG A 60 8.61 -2.62 -20.71
C ARG A 60 9.47 -1.66 -19.90
N TYR A 61 9.40 -1.72 -18.57
CA TYR A 61 9.99 -0.72 -17.69
C TYR A 61 11.16 -1.24 -16.86
N GLY A 62 11.47 -2.52 -16.94
CA GLY A 62 12.45 -3.18 -16.08
C GLY A 62 13.89 -2.72 -16.24
N GLN A 63 14.22 -2.00 -17.32
CA GLN A 63 15.54 -1.40 -17.53
C GLN A 63 15.62 0.06 -17.04
N LYS A 64 14.50 0.67 -16.65
CA LYS A 64 14.42 2.02 -16.10
C LYS A 64 14.70 1.98 -14.62
N LYS A 65 15.89 2.39 -14.19
CA LYS A 65 16.39 2.25 -12.80
C LYS A 65 15.60 3.03 -11.74
N HIS A 66 14.86 4.06 -12.17
CA HIS A 66 13.98 4.86 -11.29
C HIS A 66 12.61 4.23 -11.07
N VAL A 67 12.31 3.06 -11.68
CA VAL A 67 11.04 2.36 -11.54
C VAL A 67 11.14 1.28 -10.46
N LEU A 68 10.20 1.29 -9.54
CA LEU A 68 9.97 0.25 -8.53
C LEU A 68 8.67 -0.48 -8.85
N PHE A 69 8.57 -1.74 -8.48
CA PHE A 69 7.42 -2.59 -8.77
C PHE A 69 6.74 -3.06 -7.49
N GLU A 70 5.56 -2.52 -7.17
CA GLU A 70 4.74 -2.99 -6.08
C GLU A 70 3.86 -4.13 -6.58
N ILE A 71 4.21 -5.37 -6.18
CA ILE A 71 3.68 -6.58 -6.81
C ILE A 71 2.17 -6.73 -6.69
N TYR A 72 1.58 -6.19 -5.62
CA TYR A 72 0.15 -6.23 -5.36
C TYR A 72 -0.18 -5.20 -4.29
N ASN A 73 -1.26 -4.42 -4.47
CA ASN A 73 -1.59 -3.35 -3.55
C ASN A 73 -2.01 -3.87 -2.17
N GLU A 74 -3.16 -4.53 -2.09
CA GLU A 74 -3.75 -4.93 -0.81
C GLU A 74 -4.29 -6.36 -0.83
N PRO A 75 -3.42 -7.35 -0.58
CA PRO A 75 -3.88 -8.73 -0.39
C PRO A 75 -4.77 -8.83 0.85
N ALA A 76 -6.00 -9.31 0.65
CA ALA A 76 -6.99 -9.42 1.72
C ALA A 76 -7.88 -10.65 1.54
N GLY A 77 -8.41 -11.15 2.64
CA GLY A 77 -9.46 -12.15 2.66
C GLY A 77 -10.85 -11.55 2.44
N LYS A 78 -11.90 -12.22 2.87
CA LYS A 78 -13.26 -11.67 2.87
C LYS A 78 -13.42 -10.63 3.95
N LEU A 79 -14.09 -9.52 3.61
CA LEU A 79 -14.27 -8.36 4.48
C LEU A 79 -15.04 -8.67 5.78
N ASP A 80 -15.91 -9.69 5.77
CA ASP A 80 -16.88 -9.96 6.85
C ASP A 80 -16.62 -11.27 7.61
N SER A 81 -15.52 -11.98 7.31
CA SER A 81 -15.27 -13.24 7.98
C SER A 81 -14.52 -13.03 9.30
N THR A 82 -15.20 -13.30 10.41
CA THR A 82 -14.58 -13.42 11.75
C THR A 82 -13.54 -14.56 11.83
N ASN A 83 -13.47 -15.41 10.81
CA ASN A 83 -12.47 -16.44 10.58
C ASN A 83 -11.75 -16.19 9.25
N ASP A 84 -11.01 -15.07 9.16
CA ASP A 84 -10.17 -14.81 8.01
C ASP A 84 -8.93 -15.73 8.08
N ASP A 85 -8.94 -16.79 7.29
CA ASP A 85 -7.81 -17.71 7.11
C ASP A 85 -6.73 -17.15 6.14
N PHE A 86 -6.98 -15.93 5.60
CA PHE A 86 -6.06 -15.28 4.68
C PHE A 86 -4.92 -14.60 5.43
N ASN A 87 -3.91 -15.39 5.74
CA ASN A 87 -2.70 -15.00 6.45
C ASN A 87 -1.46 -15.04 5.51
N TRP A 88 -0.29 -14.80 6.07
CA TRP A 88 0.98 -14.84 5.34
C TRP A 88 1.24 -16.17 4.64
N ALA A 89 0.94 -17.31 5.28
CA ALA A 89 1.16 -18.63 4.69
C ALA A 89 0.31 -18.86 3.44
N VAL A 90 -0.90 -18.27 3.40
CA VAL A 90 -1.80 -18.34 2.24
C VAL A 90 -1.36 -17.34 1.15
N TRP A 91 -0.98 -16.13 1.52
CA TRP A 91 -0.60 -15.09 0.58
C TRP A 91 0.79 -15.29 -0.04
N ARG A 92 1.77 -15.65 0.78
CA ARG A 92 3.19 -15.68 0.41
C ARG A 92 3.50 -16.44 -0.89
N PRO A 93 2.91 -17.63 -1.19
CA PRO A 93 3.15 -18.33 -2.46
C PRO A 93 2.78 -17.50 -3.70
N THR A 94 1.67 -16.79 -3.65
CA THR A 94 1.25 -15.89 -4.75
C THR A 94 2.20 -14.70 -4.86
N GLY A 95 2.53 -14.04 -3.75
CA GLY A 95 3.49 -12.94 -3.75
C GLY A 95 4.84 -13.35 -4.34
N GLN A 96 5.35 -14.54 -3.98
CA GLN A 96 6.59 -15.07 -4.56
C GLN A 96 6.47 -15.31 -6.08
N LEU A 97 5.36 -15.87 -6.54
CA LEU A 97 5.11 -16.05 -7.98
C LEU A 97 5.17 -14.72 -8.74
N LEU A 98 4.61 -13.65 -8.17
CA LEU A 98 4.65 -12.32 -8.79
C LEU A 98 6.07 -11.73 -8.78
N ILE A 99 6.82 -11.89 -7.69
CA ILE A 99 8.24 -11.53 -7.60
C ILE A 99 9.04 -12.27 -8.69
N ASP A 100 8.93 -13.58 -8.77
CA ASP A 100 9.62 -14.40 -9.75
C ASP A 100 9.25 -14.01 -11.19
N THR A 101 8.01 -13.54 -11.39
CA THR A 101 7.55 -13.06 -12.69
C THR A 101 8.23 -11.73 -13.08
N VAL A 102 8.32 -10.78 -12.15
CA VAL A 102 9.06 -9.52 -12.37
C VAL A 102 10.53 -9.80 -12.62
N ARG A 103 11.15 -10.71 -11.88
CA ARG A 103 12.58 -11.06 -11.99
C ARG A 103 13.00 -11.66 -13.33
N LYS A 104 12.05 -12.21 -14.11
CA LYS A 104 12.33 -12.63 -15.51
C LYS A 104 12.73 -11.44 -16.40
N HIS A 105 12.42 -10.21 -16.00
CA HIS A 105 12.56 -9.01 -16.82
C HIS A 105 13.37 -7.89 -16.17
N SER A 106 13.51 -7.88 -14.84
CA SER A 106 14.07 -6.73 -14.11
C SER A 106 14.78 -7.12 -12.81
N ASN A 107 15.85 -6.37 -12.52
CA ASN A 107 16.54 -6.38 -11.23
C ASN A 107 16.19 -5.15 -10.37
N ASN A 108 15.21 -4.34 -10.75
CA ASN A 108 14.79 -3.17 -9.98
C ASN A 108 14.22 -3.58 -8.61
N ILE A 109 14.13 -2.62 -7.69
CA ILE A 109 13.54 -2.85 -6.38
C ILE A 109 12.09 -3.32 -6.56
N ILE A 110 11.76 -4.41 -5.88
CA ILE A 110 10.40 -4.90 -5.73
C ILE A 110 9.87 -4.51 -4.36
N LEU A 111 8.64 -4.05 -4.32
CA LEU A 111 7.87 -3.77 -3.14
C LEU A 111 6.94 -4.96 -2.90
N GLY A 112 7.22 -5.69 -1.81
CA GLY A 112 6.53 -6.94 -1.48
C GLY A 112 5.44 -6.74 -0.44
N SER A 113 4.19 -6.88 -0.84
CA SER A 113 3.00 -6.72 0.00
C SER A 113 2.78 -7.91 0.96
N GLY A 114 2.06 -7.65 2.04
CA GLY A 114 1.60 -8.63 3.02
C GLY A 114 0.08 -8.76 3.06
N PRO A 115 -0.47 -9.71 3.85
CA PRO A 115 -1.91 -9.85 4.04
C PRO A 115 -2.52 -8.69 4.84
N LYS A 116 -3.84 -8.78 5.06
CA LYS A 116 -4.62 -7.79 5.82
C LYS A 116 -4.46 -6.38 5.25
N TYR A 117 -4.68 -6.23 3.94
CA TYR A 117 -4.57 -4.93 3.25
C TYR A 117 -3.15 -4.35 3.36
N SER A 118 -2.12 -5.19 3.21
CA SER A 118 -0.71 -4.81 3.39
C SER A 118 -0.39 -4.19 4.77
N SER A 119 -1.23 -4.39 5.78
CA SER A 119 -1.06 -3.73 7.08
C SER A 119 -0.33 -4.59 8.14
N ASP A 120 -0.04 -5.86 7.86
CA ASP A 120 0.51 -6.78 8.86
C ASP A 120 1.64 -7.64 8.28
N LEU A 121 2.85 -7.39 8.74
CA LEU A 121 4.06 -8.12 8.36
C LEU A 121 4.55 -9.05 9.49
N SER A 122 3.75 -9.26 10.55
CA SER A 122 4.17 -9.99 11.75
C SER A 122 4.61 -11.43 11.50
N GLU A 123 4.09 -12.08 10.46
CA GLU A 123 4.42 -13.46 10.11
C GLU A 123 5.58 -13.60 9.09
N VAL A 124 6.06 -12.49 8.52
CA VAL A 124 7.15 -12.50 7.51
C VAL A 124 8.38 -13.29 7.95
N PRO A 125 8.88 -13.15 9.20
CA PRO A 125 10.09 -13.87 9.62
C PRO A 125 9.96 -15.40 9.59
N SER A 126 8.74 -15.93 9.64
CA SER A 126 8.52 -17.40 9.61
C SER A 126 8.84 -18.01 8.24
N ASN A 127 8.61 -17.25 7.16
CA ASN A 127 8.86 -17.69 5.79
C ASN A 127 8.96 -16.48 4.84
N PRO A 128 10.06 -15.72 4.85
CA PRO A 128 10.19 -14.49 4.06
C PRO A 128 10.15 -14.78 2.55
N TYR A 129 9.95 -13.74 1.75
CA TYR A 129 10.18 -13.80 0.31
C TYR A 129 11.65 -14.11 0.02
N ILE A 130 11.87 -14.87 -1.05
CA ILE A 130 13.21 -15.22 -1.54
C ILE A 130 13.56 -14.22 -2.64
N ASP A 131 14.23 -13.14 -2.28
CA ASP A 131 14.75 -12.14 -3.22
C ASP A 131 15.83 -11.30 -2.52
N THR A 132 16.76 -10.74 -3.29
CA THR A 132 17.88 -9.95 -2.77
C THR A 132 17.69 -8.43 -2.94
N ASN A 133 16.71 -7.99 -3.71
CA ASN A 133 16.42 -6.59 -3.97
C ASN A 133 14.93 -6.28 -3.74
N LEU A 134 14.48 -6.59 -2.55
CA LEU A 134 13.09 -6.50 -2.12
C LEU A 134 12.97 -5.62 -0.87
N VAL A 135 11.92 -4.81 -0.85
CA VAL A 135 11.48 -4.01 0.30
C VAL A 135 10.07 -4.44 0.66
N TYR A 136 9.80 -4.71 1.94
CA TYR A 136 8.44 -5.00 2.40
C TYR A 136 7.63 -3.71 2.50
N VAL A 137 6.35 -3.78 2.15
CA VAL A 137 5.45 -2.63 2.22
C VAL A 137 4.47 -2.74 3.37
N ALA A 138 4.10 -1.60 3.96
CA ALA A 138 2.98 -1.52 4.88
C ALA A 138 2.06 -0.34 4.50
N HIS A 139 0.73 -0.58 4.60
CA HIS A 139 -0.32 0.42 4.48
C HIS A 139 -0.89 0.70 5.86
N ILE A 140 -0.81 1.94 6.30
CA ILE A 140 -1.17 2.30 7.68
C ILE A 140 -2.09 3.51 7.70
N TYR A 141 -3.28 3.30 8.22
CA TYR A 141 -4.31 4.31 8.41
C TYR A 141 -4.68 4.46 9.89
N PRO A 142 -5.41 5.52 10.30
CA PRO A 142 -5.73 5.82 11.69
C PRO A 142 -6.32 4.64 12.48
N ASN A 143 -7.15 3.83 11.86
CA ASN A 143 -7.82 2.71 12.50
C ASN A 143 -7.23 1.33 12.13
N THR A 144 -6.05 1.30 11.51
CA THR A 144 -5.30 0.04 11.29
C THR A 144 -4.87 -0.59 12.64
N VAL A 145 -4.60 0.25 13.63
CA VAL A 145 -4.37 -0.16 15.03
C VAL A 145 -5.65 0.12 15.81
N THR A 146 -6.15 -0.84 16.57
CA THR A 146 -7.39 -0.68 17.34
C THR A 146 -7.25 0.40 18.40
N LYS A 147 -8.35 1.06 18.78
CA LYS A 147 -8.37 2.14 19.80
C LYS A 147 -7.89 1.70 21.19
N GLU A 148 -7.84 0.41 21.45
CA GLU A 148 -7.41 -0.19 22.72
C GLU A 148 -5.91 -0.45 22.78
N GLU A 149 -5.21 -0.45 21.64
CA GLU A 149 -3.76 -0.58 21.56
C GLU A 149 -3.10 0.81 21.59
N ASP A 150 -1.96 0.92 22.28
CA ASP A 150 -1.04 2.03 22.04
C ASP A 150 -0.60 2.02 20.58
N GLN A 151 -0.77 3.14 19.88
CA GLN A 151 -0.52 3.23 18.45
C GLN A 151 0.92 2.81 18.09
N VAL A 152 1.90 3.30 18.84
CA VAL A 152 3.32 2.99 18.61
C VAL A 152 3.59 1.50 18.81
N ALA A 153 3.05 0.91 19.87
CA ALA A 153 3.17 -0.53 20.10
C ALA A 153 2.48 -1.34 19.01
N GLY A 154 1.34 -0.88 18.51
CA GLY A 154 0.64 -1.49 17.39
C GLY A 154 1.43 -1.44 16.08
N TRP A 155 2.06 -0.30 15.76
CA TRP A 155 2.94 -0.17 14.59
C TRP A 155 4.20 -1.03 14.72
N GLU A 156 4.81 -1.03 15.90
CA GLU A 156 5.99 -1.87 16.18
C GLU A 156 5.68 -3.36 15.96
N LYS A 157 4.52 -3.83 16.45
CA LYS A 157 4.07 -5.22 16.30
C LYS A 157 3.76 -5.61 14.86
N ARG A 158 3.22 -4.69 14.06
CA ARG A 158 2.78 -4.97 12.68
C ARG A 158 3.90 -4.92 11.66
N PHE A 159 4.78 -3.93 11.75
CA PHE A 159 5.85 -3.75 10.76
C PHE A 159 7.17 -3.24 11.34
N GLY A 160 7.13 -2.46 12.42
CA GLY A 160 8.32 -1.77 12.93
C GLY A 160 9.42 -2.71 13.41
N PHE A 161 9.07 -3.82 14.02
CA PHE A 161 10.02 -4.85 14.45
C PHE A 161 10.82 -5.44 13.28
N LEU A 162 10.23 -5.47 12.09
CA LEU A 162 10.84 -6.07 10.91
C LEU A 162 12.03 -5.27 10.38
N THR A 163 12.06 -3.96 10.66
CA THR A 163 13.09 -3.03 10.15
C THR A 163 14.52 -3.33 10.63
N SER A 164 14.66 -4.12 11.69
CA SER A 164 15.95 -4.60 12.16
C SER A 164 16.57 -5.67 11.25
N THR A 165 15.79 -6.29 10.38
CA THR A 165 16.21 -7.44 9.57
C THR A 165 15.98 -7.21 8.07
N TYR A 166 14.90 -6.53 7.71
CA TYR A 166 14.52 -6.28 6.32
C TYR A 166 14.19 -4.82 6.07
N PRO A 167 14.45 -4.29 4.86
CA PRO A 167 13.98 -2.96 4.50
C PRO A 167 12.44 -2.94 4.41
N VAL A 168 11.86 -1.86 4.95
CA VAL A 168 10.41 -1.61 4.95
C VAL A 168 10.15 -0.20 4.43
N ILE A 169 9.07 -0.03 3.67
CA ILE A 169 8.51 1.24 3.24
C ILE A 169 7.03 1.30 3.61
N ILE A 170 6.57 2.46 4.02
CA ILE A 170 5.15 2.74 4.10
C ILE A 170 4.73 3.23 2.71
N SER A 171 4.21 2.32 1.88
CA SER A 171 3.83 2.67 0.51
C SER A 171 2.46 3.34 0.43
N GLU A 172 1.70 3.32 1.54
CA GLU A 172 0.41 3.99 1.62
C GLU A 172 0.07 4.39 3.05
N TRP A 173 -0.25 5.67 3.25
CA TRP A 173 -0.79 6.20 4.50
C TRP A 173 -1.53 7.52 4.24
N GLY A 174 -2.47 7.85 5.12
CA GLY A 174 -3.19 9.11 5.06
C GLY A 174 -4.23 9.22 6.16
N PHE A 175 -4.91 10.37 6.21
CA PHE A 175 -6.02 10.60 7.14
C PHE A 175 -7.03 11.59 6.54
N HIS A 176 -8.27 11.48 7.00
CA HIS A 176 -9.33 12.43 6.65
C HIS A 176 -10.09 12.83 7.91
N ASP A 177 -9.94 14.10 8.34
CA ASP A 177 -10.72 14.62 9.46
C ASP A 177 -12.17 14.78 9.04
N GLY A 178 -13.08 14.16 9.81
CA GLY A 178 -14.50 14.11 9.49
C GLY A 178 -14.86 13.19 8.31
N GLY A 179 -13.92 12.43 7.76
CA GLY A 179 -14.15 11.44 6.69
C GLY A 179 -15.21 10.40 7.08
N LYS A 180 -15.90 9.87 6.07
CA LYS A 180 -16.95 8.86 6.26
C LYS A 180 -16.37 7.47 6.43
N ASP A 181 -15.25 7.20 5.77
CA ASP A 181 -14.54 5.94 5.91
C ASP A 181 -13.91 5.86 7.31
N GLU A 182 -14.31 4.84 8.07
CA GLU A 182 -13.79 4.64 9.42
C GLU A 182 -12.31 4.31 9.43
N THR A 183 -11.78 3.66 8.38
CA THR A 183 -10.37 3.28 8.28
C THR A 183 -9.47 4.51 8.23
N THR A 184 -9.85 5.50 7.40
CA THR A 184 -9.06 6.70 7.15
C THR A 184 -9.39 7.86 8.08
N ARG A 185 -10.48 7.74 8.88
CA ARG A 185 -10.93 8.81 9.78
C ARG A 185 -9.94 9.05 10.90
N GLY A 186 -9.30 10.21 10.86
CA GLY A 186 -8.31 10.64 11.85
C GLY A 186 -7.96 12.10 11.69
N THR A 187 -7.04 12.59 12.51
CA THR A 187 -6.57 13.98 12.47
C THR A 187 -5.05 14.05 12.36
N ALA A 188 -4.54 15.20 11.97
CA ALA A 188 -3.10 15.44 11.92
C ALA A 188 -2.45 15.20 13.29
N GLU A 189 -3.03 15.72 14.38
CA GLU A 189 -2.48 15.58 15.74
C GLU A 189 -2.68 14.18 16.33
N GLY A 190 -3.83 13.55 16.05
CA GLY A 190 -4.15 12.24 16.64
C GLY A 190 -3.48 11.06 15.92
N PHE A 191 -3.10 11.23 14.67
CA PHE A 191 -2.51 10.14 13.87
C PHE A 191 -1.27 10.57 13.09
N ALA A 192 -1.37 11.55 12.18
CA ALA A 192 -0.33 11.78 11.19
C ALA A 192 1.00 12.23 11.82
N LYS A 193 0.95 13.12 12.80
CA LYS A 193 2.15 13.61 13.48
C LYS A 193 2.84 12.50 14.28
N PRO A 194 2.19 11.78 15.21
CA PRO A 194 2.84 10.68 15.94
C PRO A 194 3.30 9.56 14.98
N PHE A 195 2.59 9.32 13.90
CA PHE A 195 2.98 8.32 12.91
C PHE A 195 4.26 8.71 12.18
N LEU A 196 4.35 9.92 11.63
CA LEU A 196 5.57 10.36 10.96
C LEU A 196 6.75 10.53 11.92
N ASP A 197 6.51 10.97 13.17
CA ASP A 197 7.55 11.01 14.19
C ASP A 197 8.12 9.60 14.47
N TYR A 198 7.26 8.57 14.47
CA TYR A 198 7.68 7.17 14.58
C TYR A 198 8.48 6.71 13.34
N LEU A 199 8.02 7.05 12.13
CA LEU A 199 8.75 6.70 10.90
C LEU A 199 10.11 7.35 10.83
N ASP A 200 10.25 8.61 11.26
CA ASP A 200 11.53 9.31 11.33
C ASP A 200 12.50 8.63 12.30
N GLN A 201 12.02 8.24 13.50
CA GLN A 201 12.85 7.51 14.46
C GLN A 201 13.38 6.19 13.91
N LYS A 202 12.61 5.54 13.04
CA LYS A 202 12.98 4.29 12.36
C LYS A 202 13.72 4.52 11.02
N ASN A 203 13.82 5.78 10.57
CA ASN A 203 14.34 6.14 9.25
C ASN A 203 13.63 5.42 8.09
N LEU A 204 12.29 5.38 8.15
CA LEU A 204 11.47 4.69 7.17
C LEU A 204 10.98 5.65 6.08
N PRO A 205 11.15 5.28 4.81
CA PRO A 205 10.54 6.02 3.70
C PRO A 205 9.03 5.80 3.66
N TRP A 206 8.32 6.79 3.11
CA TRP A 206 6.88 6.75 3.03
C TRP A 206 6.33 7.41 1.75
N VAL A 207 5.13 7.00 1.36
CA VAL A 207 4.32 7.57 0.28
C VAL A 207 2.94 7.89 0.85
N ALA A 208 2.52 9.14 0.73
CA ALA A 208 1.19 9.56 1.17
C ALA A 208 0.13 9.26 0.09
N TYR A 209 -1.02 8.76 0.49
CA TYR A 209 -2.15 8.41 -0.36
C TYR A 209 -3.37 9.24 0.07
N VAL A 210 -4.08 10.00 -0.78
CA VAL A 210 -3.92 10.06 -2.22
C VAL A 210 -3.98 11.54 -2.71
N TYR A 211 -3.17 11.89 -3.69
CA TYR A 211 -3.22 13.20 -4.34
C TYR A 211 -4.41 13.27 -5.31
N HIS A 212 -5.60 13.32 -4.75
CA HIS A 212 -6.89 13.26 -5.43
C HIS A 212 -7.93 14.14 -4.68
N PRO A 213 -9.00 14.62 -5.34
CA PRO A 213 -10.14 15.24 -4.65
C PRO A 213 -11.02 14.21 -3.93
N PRO A 214 -12.07 14.64 -3.18
CA PRO A 214 -12.86 13.76 -2.30
C PRO A 214 -13.74 12.70 -2.98
N ASP A 215 -13.36 12.23 -4.15
CA ASP A 215 -13.97 11.05 -4.79
C ASP A 215 -13.16 9.78 -4.49
N ASP A 216 -11.99 9.96 -3.85
CA ASP A 216 -11.13 8.91 -3.29
C ASP A 216 -10.73 9.28 -1.85
N GLU A 217 -10.41 8.33 -0.99
CA GLU A 217 -10.18 8.52 0.44
C GLU A 217 -8.83 7.95 0.89
N PRO A 218 -8.05 8.69 1.66
CA PRO A 218 -8.22 10.07 2.11
C PRO A 218 -7.68 11.08 1.08
N PRO A 219 -8.47 12.08 0.69
CA PRO A 219 -8.08 13.04 -0.32
C PRO A 219 -7.06 14.05 0.18
N MET A 220 -6.16 14.52 -0.69
CA MET A 220 -5.29 15.68 -0.43
C MET A 220 -5.81 16.98 -1.04
N LEU A 221 -6.76 16.89 -1.97
CA LEU A 221 -7.28 18.01 -2.71
C LEU A 221 -8.75 18.30 -2.37
N GLU A 222 -9.12 19.56 -2.53
CA GLU A 222 -10.52 19.96 -2.61
C GLU A 222 -11.11 19.58 -3.97
N ARG A 223 -12.43 19.73 -4.13
CA ARG A 223 -13.14 19.39 -5.38
C ARG A 223 -12.73 20.19 -6.62
N ASP A 224 -11.96 21.26 -6.43
CA ASP A 224 -11.43 22.07 -7.54
C ASP A 224 -10.17 21.51 -8.19
N TRP A 225 -9.63 20.38 -7.70
CA TRP A 225 -8.42 19.72 -8.18
C TRP A 225 -7.12 20.52 -8.02
N VAL A 226 -7.15 21.60 -7.28
CA VAL A 226 -6.02 22.55 -7.14
C VAL A 226 -5.72 22.86 -5.68
N THR A 227 -6.74 23.13 -4.88
CA THR A 227 -6.58 23.53 -3.49
C THR A 227 -6.26 22.32 -2.63
N LEU A 228 -5.17 22.42 -1.86
CA LEU A 228 -4.83 21.43 -0.85
C LEU A 228 -5.77 21.55 0.35
N ASN A 229 -6.33 20.43 0.79
CA ASN A 229 -7.05 20.35 2.05
C ASN A 229 -6.08 20.18 3.24
N GLU A 230 -6.60 19.89 4.45
CA GLU A 230 -5.79 19.72 5.65
C GLU A 230 -4.68 18.66 5.48
N PHE A 231 -5.03 17.48 4.96
CA PHE A 231 -4.06 16.42 4.72
C PHE A 231 -3.00 16.81 3.68
N GLY A 232 -3.43 17.39 2.56
CA GLY A 232 -2.50 17.86 1.53
C GLY A 232 -1.55 18.96 2.02
N LEU A 233 -2.06 19.91 2.83
CA LEU A 233 -1.23 20.95 3.47
C LEU A 233 -0.24 20.34 4.47
N PHE A 234 -0.67 19.34 5.25
CA PHE A 234 0.19 18.65 6.18
C PHE A 234 1.34 17.93 5.46
N VAL A 235 1.03 17.16 4.40
CA VAL A 235 2.04 16.46 3.59
C VAL A 235 3.01 17.44 2.94
N LYS A 236 2.50 18.52 2.32
CA LYS A 236 3.34 19.56 1.71
C LYS A 236 4.34 20.14 2.71
N LYS A 237 3.87 20.54 3.90
CA LYS A 237 4.74 21.09 4.95
C LYS A 237 5.81 20.08 5.37
N ARG A 238 5.45 18.80 5.46
CA ARG A 238 6.37 17.74 5.85
C ARG A 238 7.48 17.52 4.81
N LEU A 239 7.14 17.56 3.53
CA LEU A 239 8.11 17.46 2.43
C LEU A 239 9.05 18.67 2.36
N GLU A 240 8.55 19.88 2.65
CA GLU A 240 9.36 21.11 2.71
C GLU A 240 10.40 21.07 3.85
N MET A 241 10.12 20.37 4.96
CA MET A 241 11.04 20.21 6.08
C MET A 241 12.14 19.17 5.82
N ALA A 242 11.96 18.30 4.83
CA ALA A 242 12.89 17.23 4.49
C ALA A 242 13.95 17.66 3.45
N GLN A 243 13.85 18.88 2.91
CA GLN A 243 14.81 19.48 1.98
C GLN A 243 15.89 20.24 2.75
#